data_d41cdb39780f20671f513ff266eb51e0
#
_entry.id   d41cdb39780f20671f513ff266eb51e0
#
_cell.length_a   1.000
_cell.length_b   1.000
_cell.length_c   1.000
_cell.angle_alpha   90.00
_cell.angle_beta   90.00
_cell.angle_gamma   90.00
#
_symmetry.space_group_name_H-M   'P 1'
#
loop_
_entity.id
_entity.type
_entity.pdbx_description
1 polymer ?
#
loop_
_entity_poly.entity_id
_entity_poly.type
_entity_poly.pdbx_seq_one_letter_code
_entity_poly.pdbx_strand_id
1 'polypeptide(L)'
;EAAQVIRKQAEALGSPYYEVKKENTEILRNTSAGIDFCMENEYYGNTAFSIPFIAGYQVMNAALALKTAEVIKNVVSLPKDSVLRGLRETRWQGRRETVLPGVIVDGAHNEDGVEKFVETAEHFQKDYPLTLLFSAVDDKDYTDMIRTVAGRIRFQHVIVTQVGGY
;
A
#
# COMPACT_ATOMS: atom_id res chain seq x y z
N GLU A 1 -9.03 4.89 16.13
CA GLU A 1 -9.98 6.02 16.16
C GLU A 1 -10.96 5.96 14.99
N ALA A 2 -10.49 5.96 13.72
CA ALA A 2 -11.37 5.91 12.54
C ALA A 2 -12.32 4.69 12.53
N ALA A 3 -11.82 3.49 12.82
CA ALA A 3 -12.64 2.27 12.87
C ALA A 3 -13.80 2.36 13.87
N GLN A 4 -13.60 3.02 15.01
CA GLN A 4 -14.65 3.22 16.00
C GLN A 4 -15.76 4.16 15.52
N VAL A 5 -15.38 5.22 14.79
CA VAL A 5 -16.34 6.17 14.21
C VAL A 5 -17.18 5.48 13.14
N ILE A 6 -16.53 4.73 12.24
CA ILE A 6 -17.22 3.99 11.17
C ILE A 6 -18.15 2.94 11.77
N ARG A 7 -17.71 2.19 12.79
CA ARG A 7 -18.53 1.19 13.48
C ARG A 7 -19.80 1.80 14.08
N LYS A 8 -19.66 2.90 14.85
CA LYS A 8 -20.79 3.61 15.43
C LYS A 8 -21.78 4.10 14.38
N GLN A 9 -21.28 4.60 13.26
CA GLN A 9 -22.14 5.06 12.18
C GLN A 9 -22.88 3.89 11.50
N ALA A 10 -22.20 2.77 11.28
CA ALA A 10 -22.81 1.56 10.74
C ALA A 10 -23.91 1.03 11.67
N GLU A 11 -23.66 0.96 12.98
CA GLU A 11 -24.66 0.58 14.00
C GLU A 11 -25.87 1.50 13.97
N ALA A 12 -25.65 2.83 13.92
CA ALA A 12 -26.74 3.82 13.87
C ALA A 12 -27.61 3.70 12.62
N LEU A 13 -27.05 3.24 11.51
CA LEU A 13 -27.75 3.05 10.24
C LEU A 13 -28.27 1.61 10.03
N GLY A 14 -28.03 0.71 10.98
CA GLY A 14 -28.36 -0.72 10.82
C GLY A 14 -27.58 -1.41 9.70
N SER A 15 -26.42 -0.90 9.34
CA SER A 15 -25.58 -1.44 8.26
C SER A 15 -24.58 -2.46 8.81
N PRO A 16 -24.34 -3.59 8.10
CA PRO A 16 -23.31 -4.53 8.48
C PRO A 16 -21.93 -3.85 8.51
N TYR A 17 -21.12 -4.17 9.52
CA TYR A 17 -19.76 -3.69 9.67
C TYR A 17 -18.77 -4.85 9.63
N TYR A 18 -17.76 -4.74 8.78
CA TYR A 18 -16.71 -5.71 8.65
C TYR A 18 -15.35 -5.02 8.86
N GLU A 19 -14.47 -5.64 9.61
CA GLU A 19 -13.16 -5.11 9.93
C GLU A 19 -12.07 -6.11 9.56
N VAL A 20 -11.00 -5.64 8.95
CA VAL A 20 -9.78 -6.40 8.75
C VAL A 20 -8.69 -5.81 9.63
N LYS A 21 -8.06 -6.63 10.45
CA LYS A 21 -7.00 -6.21 11.35
C LYS A 21 -5.67 -6.78 10.90
N LYS A 22 -4.59 -6.11 11.26
CA LYS A 22 -3.22 -6.53 10.91
C LYS A 22 -2.91 -7.92 11.48
N GLU A 23 -3.43 -8.23 12.65
CA GLU A 23 -3.25 -9.52 13.33
C GLU A 23 -3.88 -10.69 12.56
N ASN A 24 -4.83 -10.40 11.66
CA ASN A 24 -5.45 -11.42 10.80
C ASN A 24 -4.64 -11.74 9.54
N THR A 25 -3.48 -11.10 9.36
CA THR A 25 -2.62 -11.32 8.19
C THR A 25 -1.21 -11.70 8.60
N GLU A 26 -0.59 -12.58 7.83
CA GLU A 26 0.80 -12.99 8.01
C GLU A 26 1.54 -12.91 6.68
N ILE A 27 2.68 -12.21 6.66
CA ILE A 27 3.56 -12.15 5.49
C ILE A 27 4.43 -13.41 5.50
N LEU A 28 4.25 -14.25 4.49
CA LEU A 28 5.02 -15.49 4.30
C LEU A 28 6.35 -15.22 3.61
N ARG A 29 6.36 -14.30 2.65
CA ARG A 29 7.54 -13.94 1.88
C ARG A 29 7.41 -12.49 1.37
N ASN A 30 8.50 -11.74 1.45
CA ASN A 30 8.61 -10.39 0.86
C ASN A 30 9.89 -10.31 0.05
N THR A 31 9.77 -10.04 -1.26
CA THR A 31 10.88 -9.97 -2.21
C THR A 31 10.72 -8.78 -3.13
N SER A 32 11.74 -8.50 -3.94
CA SER A 32 11.66 -7.49 -5.01
C SER A 32 10.60 -7.80 -6.09
N ALA A 33 10.10 -9.05 -6.16
CA ALA A 33 9.07 -9.47 -7.11
C ALA A 33 7.65 -9.36 -6.55
N GLY A 34 7.50 -9.20 -5.22
CA GLY A 34 6.19 -9.10 -4.57
C GLY A 34 6.14 -9.74 -3.19
N ILE A 35 4.95 -9.76 -2.63
CA ILE A 35 4.67 -10.29 -1.30
C ILE A 35 3.71 -11.46 -1.40
N ASP A 36 4.09 -12.58 -0.75
CA ASP A 36 3.17 -13.67 -0.46
C ASP A 36 2.71 -13.56 1.00
N PHE A 37 1.41 -13.70 1.21
CA PHE A 37 0.81 -13.60 2.53
C PHE A 37 -0.37 -14.56 2.69
N CYS A 38 -0.75 -14.85 3.90
CA CYS A 38 -2.03 -15.46 4.22
C CYS A 38 -2.88 -14.51 5.07
N MET A 39 -4.19 -14.76 5.10
CA MET A 39 -5.08 -14.10 6.03
C MET A 39 -6.01 -15.12 6.66
N GLU A 40 -6.32 -14.91 7.93
CA GLU A 40 -7.33 -15.67 8.64
C GLU A 40 -8.72 -15.38 8.04
N ASN A 41 -9.27 -16.35 7.34
CA ASN A 41 -10.55 -16.21 6.65
C ASN A 41 -11.19 -17.58 6.38
N GLU A 42 -12.43 -17.76 6.80
CA GLU A 42 -13.17 -19.01 6.61
C GLU A 42 -13.47 -19.30 5.14
N TYR A 43 -13.74 -18.26 4.34
CA TYR A 43 -14.13 -18.42 2.93
C TYR A 43 -12.98 -18.90 2.04
N TYR A 44 -11.77 -18.38 2.27
CA TYR A 44 -10.58 -18.77 1.50
C TYR A 44 -9.80 -19.90 2.15
N GLY A 45 -10.01 -20.17 3.44
CA GLY A 45 -9.25 -21.17 4.21
C GLY A 45 -7.77 -20.82 4.28
N ASN A 46 -6.92 -21.84 4.29
CA ASN A 46 -5.46 -21.70 4.35
C ASN A 46 -4.83 -21.34 2.99
N THR A 47 -5.43 -20.40 2.25
CA THR A 47 -4.92 -19.99 0.94
C THR A 47 -3.81 -18.97 1.10
N ALA A 48 -2.67 -19.22 0.43
CA ALA A 48 -1.64 -18.22 0.23
C ALA A 48 -2.03 -17.30 -0.93
N PHE A 49 -1.91 -16.01 -0.70
CA PHE A 49 -2.16 -14.94 -1.67
C PHE A 49 -0.84 -14.31 -2.10
N SER A 50 -0.79 -13.80 -3.33
CA SER A 50 0.37 -13.08 -3.84
C SER A 50 -0.06 -11.75 -4.42
N ILE A 51 0.72 -10.69 -4.14
CA ILE A 51 0.56 -9.36 -4.72
C ILE A 51 1.90 -8.89 -5.28
N PRO A 52 1.92 -8.21 -6.44
CA PRO A 52 3.15 -7.73 -7.07
C PRO A 52 3.60 -6.37 -6.50
N PHE A 53 3.43 -6.18 -5.19
CA PHE A 53 3.86 -4.99 -4.47
C PHE A 53 4.92 -5.36 -3.44
N ILE A 54 5.90 -4.48 -3.24
CA ILE A 54 7.01 -4.68 -2.29
C ILE A 54 6.75 -4.04 -0.93
N ALA A 55 5.74 -3.18 -0.83
CA ALA A 55 5.42 -2.46 0.39
C ALA A 55 4.48 -3.27 1.29
N GLY A 56 4.91 -3.58 2.51
CA GLY A 56 4.17 -4.40 3.47
C GLY A 56 2.75 -3.90 3.78
N TYR A 57 2.49 -2.59 3.72
CA TYR A 57 1.14 -2.04 3.94
C TYR A 57 0.14 -2.46 2.84
N GLN A 58 0.61 -2.85 1.66
CA GLN A 58 -0.26 -3.34 0.58
C GLN A 58 -0.92 -4.67 0.92
N VAL A 59 -0.37 -5.42 1.87
CA VAL A 59 -1.03 -6.63 2.41
C VAL A 59 -2.38 -6.28 3.05
N MET A 60 -2.45 -5.17 3.79
CA MET A 60 -3.71 -4.72 4.39
C MET A 60 -4.72 -4.27 3.34
N ASN A 61 -4.28 -3.59 2.27
CA ASN A 61 -5.13 -3.22 1.15
C ASN A 61 -5.68 -4.46 0.42
N ALA A 62 -4.83 -5.46 0.18
CA ALA A 62 -5.23 -6.73 -0.43
C ALA A 62 -6.19 -7.52 0.47
N ALA A 63 -5.92 -7.56 1.79
CA ALA A 63 -6.80 -8.22 2.75
C ALA A 63 -8.19 -7.55 2.83
N LEU A 64 -8.25 -6.23 2.74
CA LEU A 64 -9.52 -5.49 2.65
C LEU A 64 -10.26 -5.81 1.35
N ALA A 65 -9.58 -5.87 0.22
CA ALA A 65 -10.16 -6.28 -1.06
C ALA A 65 -10.70 -7.72 -1.02
N LEU A 66 -9.95 -8.66 -0.41
CA LEU A 66 -10.38 -10.03 -0.20
C LEU A 66 -11.64 -10.11 0.68
N LYS A 67 -11.67 -9.34 1.77
CA LYS A 67 -12.84 -9.28 2.65
C LYS A 67 -14.06 -8.69 1.92
N THR A 68 -13.85 -7.67 1.11
CA THR A 68 -14.91 -7.11 0.26
C THR A 68 -15.46 -8.16 -0.72
N ALA A 69 -14.56 -8.87 -1.42
CA ALA A 69 -14.96 -9.95 -2.34
C ALA A 69 -15.76 -11.06 -1.64
N GLU A 70 -15.36 -11.43 -0.43
CA GLU A 70 -16.09 -12.37 0.41
C GLU A 70 -17.52 -11.86 0.74
N VAL A 71 -17.64 -10.61 1.16
CA VAL A 71 -18.92 -10.02 1.55
C VAL A 71 -19.90 -9.95 0.38
N ILE A 72 -19.41 -9.59 -0.82
CA ILE A 72 -20.26 -9.42 -2.00
C ILE A 72 -20.46 -10.71 -2.83
N LYS A 73 -19.88 -11.83 -2.42
CA LYS A 73 -19.89 -13.11 -3.18
C LYS A 73 -21.30 -13.62 -3.56
N ASN A 74 -22.30 -13.27 -2.75
CA ASN A 74 -23.69 -13.66 -3.00
C ASN A 74 -24.41 -12.71 -3.99
N VAL A 75 -23.83 -11.56 -4.28
CA VAL A 75 -24.33 -10.55 -5.21
C VAL A 75 -23.62 -10.62 -6.55
N VAL A 76 -22.29 -10.83 -6.48
CA VAL A 76 -21.42 -10.92 -7.66
C VAL A 76 -20.71 -12.27 -7.64
N SER A 77 -20.79 -13.00 -8.75
CA SER A 77 -20.03 -14.25 -8.89
C SER A 77 -18.53 -13.96 -9.00
N LEU A 78 -17.79 -14.29 -7.96
CA LEU A 78 -16.34 -14.08 -7.85
C LEU A 78 -15.64 -15.41 -7.58
N PRO A 79 -15.38 -16.23 -8.62
CA PRO A 79 -14.66 -17.48 -8.44
C PRO A 79 -13.30 -17.26 -7.77
N LYS A 80 -12.94 -18.13 -6.84
CA LYS A 80 -11.69 -18.04 -6.07
C LYS A 80 -10.47 -17.84 -6.96
N ASP A 81 -10.35 -18.61 -8.05
CA ASP A 81 -9.22 -18.50 -8.97
C ASP A 81 -9.14 -17.13 -9.67
N SER A 82 -10.29 -16.51 -9.95
CA SER A 82 -10.34 -15.16 -10.51
C SER A 82 -9.86 -14.12 -9.51
N VAL A 83 -10.21 -14.26 -8.24
CA VAL A 83 -9.73 -13.38 -7.16
C VAL A 83 -8.22 -13.53 -6.99
N LEU A 84 -7.71 -14.76 -6.93
CA LEU A 84 -6.27 -15.05 -6.82
C LEU A 84 -5.49 -14.47 -8.00
N ARG A 85 -6.01 -14.64 -9.22
CA ARG A 85 -5.40 -14.07 -10.42
C ARG A 85 -5.42 -12.55 -10.39
N GLY A 86 -6.57 -11.94 -10.04
CA GLY A 86 -6.71 -10.50 -9.94
C GLY A 86 -5.72 -9.86 -8.97
N LEU A 87 -5.46 -10.50 -7.82
CA LEU A 87 -4.43 -10.05 -6.88
C LEU A 87 -3.03 -10.11 -7.48
N ARG A 88 -2.67 -11.20 -8.14
CA ARG A 88 -1.34 -11.38 -8.75
C ARG A 88 -1.09 -10.46 -9.94
N GLU A 89 -2.11 -10.14 -10.69
CA GLU A 89 -2.02 -9.32 -11.90
C GLU A 89 -2.31 -7.84 -11.64
N THR A 90 -2.69 -7.49 -10.40
CA THR A 90 -3.00 -6.10 -10.06
C THR A 90 -1.81 -5.18 -10.34
N ARG A 91 -2.10 -3.98 -10.84
CA ARG A 91 -1.12 -2.93 -11.08
C ARG A 91 -1.68 -1.62 -10.54
N TRP A 92 -0.82 -0.85 -9.93
CA TRP A 92 -1.18 0.48 -9.45
C TRP A 92 -0.03 1.43 -9.72
N GLN A 93 -0.17 2.23 -10.73
CA GLN A 93 0.84 3.20 -11.15
C GLN A 93 1.18 4.17 -10.02
N GLY A 94 2.48 4.47 -9.88
CA GLY A 94 2.95 5.41 -8.87
C GLY A 94 2.81 4.95 -7.41
N ARG A 95 2.64 3.66 -7.16
CA ARG A 95 2.67 3.08 -5.81
C ARG A 95 3.86 2.15 -5.64
N ARG A 96 5.05 2.74 -5.44
CA ARG A 96 6.36 2.07 -5.43
C ARG A 96 6.59 1.22 -6.66
N GLU A 97 6.24 1.80 -7.76
CA GLU A 97 6.41 1.18 -9.06
C GLU A 97 7.86 1.29 -9.51
N THR A 98 8.48 0.16 -9.82
CA THR A 98 9.78 0.14 -10.50
C THR A 98 9.54 0.37 -11.98
N VAL A 99 9.74 1.60 -12.44
CA VAL A 99 9.51 2.01 -13.83
C VAL A 99 10.69 1.70 -14.75
N LEU A 100 11.90 1.68 -14.18
CA LEU A 100 13.15 1.30 -14.82
C LEU A 100 14.06 0.62 -13.78
N PRO A 101 15.06 -0.17 -14.19
CA PRO A 101 16.04 -0.70 -13.25
C PRO A 101 16.64 0.40 -12.37
N GLY A 102 16.45 0.30 -11.06
CA GLY A 102 16.92 1.28 -10.07
C GLY A 102 16.09 2.56 -9.97
N VAL A 103 14.98 2.70 -10.70
CA VAL A 103 14.09 3.86 -10.61
C VAL A 103 12.73 3.45 -10.06
N ILE A 104 12.42 3.95 -8.86
CA ILE A 104 11.17 3.70 -8.15
C ILE A 104 10.36 5.00 -8.11
N VAL A 105 9.10 4.93 -8.52
CA VAL A 105 8.14 6.05 -8.43
C VAL A 105 7.14 5.77 -7.31
N ASP A 106 6.93 6.77 -6.46
CA ASP A 106 5.92 6.73 -5.39
C ASP A 106 5.10 8.02 -5.37
N GLY A 107 3.80 7.89 -5.36
CA GLY A 107 2.84 9.00 -5.26
C GLY A 107 2.43 9.30 -3.81
N ALA A 108 3.33 9.13 -2.84
CA ALA A 108 3.11 9.56 -1.46
C ALA A 108 2.81 11.06 -1.42
N HIS A 109 1.67 11.45 -0.86
CA HIS A 109 1.18 12.84 -0.88
C HIS A 109 0.49 13.28 0.41
N ASN A 110 0.60 12.47 1.46
CA ASN A 110 0.14 12.77 2.81
C ASN A 110 1.13 12.18 3.82
N GLU A 111 0.98 12.54 5.09
CA GLU A 111 1.88 12.14 6.18
C GLU A 111 2.09 10.62 6.23
N ASP A 112 1.02 9.82 6.28
CA ASP A 112 1.12 8.35 6.33
C ASP A 112 1.82 7.77 5.09
N GLY A 113 1.52 8.29 3.90
CA GLY A 113 2.18 7.90 2.65
C GLY A 113 3.68 8.18 2.68
N VAL A 114 4.07 9.36 3.16
CA VAL A 114 5.48 9.76 3.29
C VAL A 114 6.21 8.89 4.31
N GLU A 115 5.60 8.61 5.47
CA GLU A 115 6.17 7.68 6.45
C GLU A 115 6.41 6.30 5.84
N LYS A 116 5.46 5.77 5.09
CA LYS A 116 5.59 4.49 4.40
C LYS A 116 6.64 4.51 3.28
N PHE A 117 6.79 5.63 2.59
CA PHE A 117 7.87 5.85 1.64
C PHE A 117 9.23 5.79 2.33
N VAL A 118 9.39 6.52 3.43
CA VAL A 118 10.64 6.58 4.21
C VAL A 118 11.02 5.20 4.75
N GLU A 119 10.10 4.45 5.37
CA GLU A 119 10.35 3.08 5.86
C GLU A 119 10.99 2.19 4.76
N THR A 120 10.56 2.35 3.52
CA THR A 120 11.12 1.56 2.42
C THR A 120 12.44 2.10 1.91
N ALA A 121 12.58 3.42 1.81
CA ALA A 121 13.84 4.04 1.40
C ALA A 121 14.96 3.74 2.42
N GLU A 122 14.66 3.69 3.72
CA GLU A 122 15.56 3.25 4.77
C GLU A 122 16.09 1.82 4.54
N HIS A 123 15.29 0.96 3.97
CA HIS A 123 15.74 -0.39 3.62
C HIS A 123 16.73 -0.36 2.46
N PHE A 124 16.42 0.38 1.40
CA PHE A 124 17.28 0.48 0.22
C PHE A 124 18.59 1.23 0.47
N GLN A 125 18.60 2.27 1.31
CA GLN A 125 19.83 3.04 1.59
C GLN A 125 20.94 2.22 2.26
N LYS A 126 20.64 1.04 2.80
CA LYS A 126 21.63 0.15 3.40
C LYS A 126 22.56 -0.44 2.35
N ASP A 127 22.03 -0.69 1.16
CA ASP A 127 22.71 -1.42 0.09
C ASP A 127 23.06 -0.53 -1.11
N TYR A 128 22.36 0.61 -1.27
CA TYR A 128 22.45 1.45 -2.46
C TYR A 128 22.53 2.95 -2.11
N PRO A 129 23.36 3.74 -2.82
CA PRO A 129 23.27 5.20 -2.76
C PRO A 129 21.96 5.66 -3.41
N LEU A 130 21.25 6.54 -2.74
CA LEU A 130 19.94 7.01 -3.20
C LEU A 130 20.03 8.43 -3.78
N THR A 131 19.30 8.67 -4.86
CA THR A 131 19.00 10.00 -5.40
C THR A 131 17.52 10.24 -5.29
N LEU A 132 17.12 11.37 -4.71
CA LEU A 132 15.73 11.80 -4.63
C LEU A 132 15.39 12.71 -5.81
N LEU A 133 14.36 12.37 -6.57
CA LEU A 133 13.65 13.32 -7.42
C LEU A 133 12.31 13.65 -6.75
N PHE A 134 12.15 14.90 -6.34
CA PHE A 134 10.97 15.36 -5.58
C PHE A 134 10.17 16.41 -6.35
N SER A 135 8.87 16.24 -6.35
CA SER A 135 7.91 17.25 -6.77
C SER A 135 6.63 17.12 -5.96
N ALA A 136 5.96 18.22 -5.73
CA ALA A 136 4.67 18.26 -5.06
C ALA A 136 3.78 19.33 -5.69
N VAL A 137 2.47 19.17 -5.55
CA VAL A 137 1.47 20.19 -5.91
C VAL A 137 1.24 21.16 -4.74
N ASP A 138 0.81 22.38 -5.05
CA ASP A 138 0.75 23.48 -4.08
C ASP A 138 -0.28 23.27 -2.94
N ASP A 139 -1.24 22.36 -3.13
CA ASP A 139 -2.27 22.04 -2.13
C ASP A 139 -1.80 21.06 -1.04
N LYS A 140 -0.53 20.64 -1.07
CA LYS A 140 0.06 19.68 -0.13
C LYS A 140 1.05 20.35 0.82
N ASP A 141 1.16 19.82 2.02
CA ASP A 141 2.21 20.22 2.96
C ASP A 141 3.56 19.60 2.56
N TYR A 142 4.10 20.10 1.44
CA TYR A 142 5.39 19.63 0.92
C TYR A 142 6.56 19.95 1.85
N THR A 143 6.42 20.95 2.72
CA THR A 143 7.47 21.33 3.67
C THR A 143 7.67 20.23 4.71
N ASP A 144 6.61 19.73 5.30
CA ASP A 144 6.70 18.63 6.26
C ASP A 144 7.03 17.31 5.59
N MET A 145 6.53 17.08 4.38
CA MET A 145 6.91 15.91 3.59
C MET A 145 8.42 15.85 3.34
N ILE A 146 9.03 16.92 2.82
CA ILE A 146 10.46 16.93 2.53
C ILE A 146 11.30 16.90 3.81
N ARG A 147 10.84 17.53 4.90
CA ARG A 147 11.50 17.50 6.20
C ARG A 147 11.56 16.06 6.75
N THR A 148 10.46 15.31 6.67
CA THR A 148 10.39 13.91 7.09
C THR A 148 11.34 13.04 6.27
N VAL A 149 11.30 13.19 4.94
CA VAL A 149 12.15 12.44 4.02
C VAL A 149 13.65 12.73 4.26
N ALA A 150 14.02 14.02 4.27
CA ALA A 150 15.42 14.45 4.42
C ALA A 150 15.95 14.22 5.84
N GLY A 151 15.10 14.16 6.85
CA GLY A 151 15.50 13.89 8.23
C GLY A 151 15.91 12.44 8.49
N ARG A 152 15.47 11.50 7.65
CA ARG A 152 15.67 10.06 7.86
C ARG A 152 16.49 9.38 6.77
N ILE A 153 16.50 9.93 5.56
CA ILE A 153 17.19 9.32 4.41
C ILE A 153 18.40 10.17 4.03
N ARG A 154 19.55 9.51 3.82
CA ARG A 154 20.76 10.14 3.28
C ARG A 154 20.79 10.00 1.77
N PHE A 155 20.46 11.06 1.07
CA PHE A 155 20.56 11.09 -0.38
C PHE A 155 21.95 11.55 -0.84
N GLN A 156 22.47 10.90 -1.88
CA GLN A 156 23.66 11.35 -2.59
C GLN A 156 23.36 12.63 -3.40
N HIS A 157 22.18 12.68 -4.02
CA HIS A 157 21.69 13.83 -4.75
C HIS A 157 20.20 14.06 -4.46
N VAL A 158 19.81 15.32 -4.45
CA VAL A 158 18.40 15.74 -4.39
C VAL A 158 18.11 16.63 -5.58
N ILE A 159 17.12 16.25 -6.36
CA ILE A 159 16.64 17.00 -7.52
C ILE A 159 15.20 17.42 -7.21
N VAL A 160 14.95 18.71 -7.27
CA VAL A 160 13.58 19.26 -7.08
C VAL A 160 13.08 19.75 -8.42
N THR A 161 11.86 19.40 -8.76
CA THR A 161 11.19 19.88 -9.98
C THR A 161 9.79 20.39 -9.64
N GLN A 162 9.27 21.25 -10.49
CA GLN A 162 7.92 21.74 -10.37
C GLN A 162 7.00 20.95 -11.32
N VAL A 163 5.85 20.55 -10.80
CA VAL A 163 4.78 20.03 -11.69
C VAL A 163 4.24 21.24 -12.44
N GLY A 164 4.33 21.23 -13.76
CA GLY A 164 3.75 22.28 -14.59
C GLY A 164 2.24 22.39 -14.31
N GLY A 165 1.77 23.62 -14.05
CA GLY A 165 0.34 23.84 -13.87
C GLY A 165 -0.44 23.45 -15.14
N TYR A 166 -1.54 22.76 -14.96
CA TYR A 166 -2.54 22.56 -16.00
C TYR A 166 -3.36 23.80 -16.19
#